data_d0bd02dc8b0308f21a693a2eb67042bd
#
_entry.id   d0bd02dc8b0308f21a693a2eb67042bd
#
_cell.length_a   1.000
_cell.length_b   1.000
_cell.length_c   1.000
_cell.angle_alpha   90.00
_cell.angle_beta   90.00
_cell.angle_gamma   90.00
#
_symmetry.space_group_name_H-M   'P 1'
#
loop_
_entity.id
_entity.type
_entity.pdbx_description
1 polymer ?
#
loop_
_entity_poly.entity_id
_entity_poly.type
_entity_poly.pdbx_seq_one_letter_code
_entity_poly.pdbx_strand_id
1 'polypeptide(L)'
;REGYRYQSHHPETGENWPKLPAALLALWDDVTGYRAPPECCLINYYAAPKAKMGLHQDRDELALDAPVVSISLGDTAVFRMGGAERRGKTRSMRLHSGDVFVFGGPARLNFHGIDRVLHGSSQCLAQPPPFAPGGRVNLTLRRVNPPDAD
;
A
#
# COMPACT_ATOMS: atom_id res chain seq x y z
N ARG A 1 -11.21 9.27 13.97
CA ARG A 1 -11.11 9.03 12.51
C ARG A 1 -11.93 7.79 12.23
N GLU A 2 -12.91 7.90 11.34
CA GLU A 2 -13.54 6.71 10.75
C GLU A 2 -12.48 6.00 9.92
N GLY A 3 -12.41 4.65 10.02
CA GLY A 3 -11.51 3.81 9.24
C GLY A 3 -11.94 3.74 7.77
N TYR A 4 -11.20 3.00 6.96
CA TYR A 4 -11.61 2.72 5.58
C TYR A 4 -12.89 1.86 5.59
N ARG A 5 -13.84 2.22 4.73
CA ARG A 5 -14.99 1.38 4.43
C ARG A 5 -14.74 0.65 3.13
N TYR A 6 -14.51 -0.63 3.21
CA TYR A 6 -14.43 -1.48 2.03
C TYR A 6 -15.82 -1.75 1.49
N GLN A 7 -16.03 -1.45 0.21
CA GLN A 7 -17.32 -1.57 -0.46
C GLN A 7 -17.13 -2.23 -1.81
N SER A 8 -18.10 -3.05 -2.24
CA SER A 8 -18.06 -3.74 -3.53
C SER A 8 -18.27 -2.80 -4.73
N HIS A 9 -18.84 -1.62 -4.49
CA HIS A 9 -19.19 -0.64 -5.51
C HIS A 9 -18.68 0.74 -5.14
N HIS A 10 -18.48 1.57 -6.14
CA HIS A 10 -18.12 2.98 -5.94
C HIS A 10 -19.26 3.71 -5.22
N PRO A 11 -19.01 4.39 -4.10
CA PRO A 11 -20.08 4.93 -3.23
C PRO A 11 -20.92 6.03 -3.89
N GLU A 12 -20.37 6.76 -4.87
CA GLU A 12 -21.05 7.87 -5.53
C GLU A 12 -21.73 7.44 -6.84
N THR A 13 -21.10 6.53 -7.60
CA THR A 13 -21.62 6.12 -8.91
C THR A 13 -22.42 4.82 -8.88
N GLY A 14 -22.22 3.99 -7.85
CA GLY A 14 -22.80 2.64 -7.74
C GLY A 14 -22.18 1.61 -8.69
N GLU A 15 -21.15 2.00 -9.46
CA GLU A 15 -20.48 1.10 -10.40
C GLU A 15 -19.55 0.13 -9.67
N ASN A 16 -19.35 -1.04 -10.28
CA ASN A 16 -18.33 -1.99 -9.78
C ASN A 16 -16.93 -1.39 -9.88
N TRP A 17 -16.10 -1.65 -8.88
CA TRP A 17 -14.68 -1.33 -8.98
C TRP A 17 -14.03 -2.09 -10.14
N PRO A 18 -13.04 -1.51 -10.83
CA PRO A 18 -12.24 -2.24 -11.80
C PRO A 18 -11.61 -3.49 -11.19
N LYS A 19 -11.56 -4.56 -11.96
CA LYS A 19 -10.84 -5.78 -11.54
C LYS A 19 -9.37 -5.48 -11.31
N LEU A 20 -8.77 -6.12 -10.32
CA LEU A 20 -7.33 -6.06 -10.12
C LEU A 20 -6.61 -6.63 -11.35
N PRO A 21 -5.58 -5.96 -11.86
CA PRO A 21 -4.78 -6.46 -12.97
C PRO A 21 -4.17 -7.84 -12.65
N ALA A 22 -4.14 -8.74 -13.64
CA ALA A 22 -3.58 -10.08 -13.48
C ALA A 22 -2.13 -10.07 -12.97
N ALA A 23 -1.32 -9.09 -13.38
CA ALA A 23 0.06 -8.94 -12.90
C ALA A 23 0.14 -8.69 -11.38
N LEU A 24 -0.82 -7.95 -10.81
CA LEU A 24 -0.85 -7.73 -9.36
C LEU A 24 -1.31 -8.96 -8.59
N LEU A 25 -2.22 -9.76 -9.17
CA LEU A 25 -2.65 -11.04 -8.60
C LEU A 25 -1.49 -12.04 -8.60
N ALA A 26 -0.77 -12.17 -9.72
CA ALA A 26 0.40 -13.03 -9.82
C ALA A 26 1.50 -12.61 -8.83
N LEU A 27 1.79 -11.31 -8.74
CA LEU A 27 2.76 -10.81 -7.76
C LEU A 27 2.35 -11.14 -6.32
N TRP A 28 1.06 -10.99 -5.98
CA TRP A 28 0.56 -11.37 -4.66
C TRP A 28 0.83 -12.84 -4.35
N ASP A 29 0.51 -13.74 -5.28
CA ASP A 29 0.72 -15.18 -5.11
C ASP A 29 2.21 -15.48 -4.92
N ASP A 30 3.08 -14.89 -5.76
CA ASP A 30 4.53 -15.11 -5.72
C ASP A 30 5.18 -14.67 -4.40
N VAL A 31 4.74 -13.52 -3.83
CA VAL A 31 5.43 -12.93 -2.67
C VAL A 31 4.79 -13.28 -1.33
N THR A 32 3.54 -13.77 -1.31
CA THR A 32 2.83 -14.05 -0.05
C THR A 32 2.57 -15.52 0.21
N GLY A 33 2.29 -16.30 -0.82
CA GLY A 33 1.77 -17.66 -0.69
C GLY A 33 0.47 -17.74 0.13
N TYR A 34 -0.23 -16.61 0.30
CA TYR A 34 -1.48 -16.60 1.05
C TYR A 34 -2.60 -17.28 0.27
N ARG A 35 -3.41 -18.10 0.94
CA ARG A 35 -4.42 -19.00 0.34
C ARG A 35 -5.53 -18.34 -0.48
N ALA A 36 -5.65 -17.02 -0.41
CA ALA A 36 -6.68 -16.28 -1.13
C ALA A 36 -6.12 -15.00 -1.78
N PRO A 37 -6.65 -14.57 -2.93
CA PRO A 37 -6.20 -13.37 -3.60
C PRO A 37 -6.54 -12.10 -2.79
N PRO A 38 -5.86 -10.97 -3.08
CA PRO A 38 -6.24 -9.68 -2.51
C PRO A 38 -7.59 -9.24 -3.06
N GLU A 39 -8.35 -8.49 -2.27
CA GLU A 39 -9.67 -7.96 -2.66
C GLU A 39 -9.62 -6.49 -3.04
N CYS A 40 -8.58 -5.77 -2.62
CA CYS A 40 -8.44 -4.37 -2.97
C CYS A 40 -6.99 -3.98 -3.25
N CYS A 41 -6.84 -2.88 -4.00
CA CYS A 41 -5.61 -2.15 -4.19
C CYS A 41 -5.86 -0.69 -3.81
N LEU A 42 -5.33 -0.25 -2.67
CA LEU A 42 -5.34 1.16 -2.30
C LEU A 42 -4.21 1.87 -3.03
N ILE A 43 -4.54 2.97 -3.72
CA ILE A 43 -3.57 3.77 -4.47
C ILE A 43 -3.30 5.07 -3.72
N ASN A 44 -2.06 5.27 -3.30
CA ASN A 44 -1.60 6.50 -2.68
C ASN A 44 -0.69 7.26 -3.64
N TYR A 45 -1.08 8.49 -4.02
CA TYR A 45 -0.27 9.35 -4.87
C TYR A 45 0.34 10.50 -4.07
N TYR A 46 1.65 10.60 -4.13
CA TYR A 46 2.47 11.62 -3.46
C TYR A 46 2.99 12.60 -4.52
N ALA A 47 2.16 13.57 -4.90
CA ALA A 47 2.46 14.53 -5.96
C ALA A 47 3.33 15.71 -5.50
N ALA A 48 3.16 16.15 -4.25
CA ALA A 48 3.78 17.36 -3.75
C ALA A 48 5.11 17.08 -3.00
N PRO A 49 6.09 18.01 -3.06
CA PRO A 49 7.37 17.86 -2.36
C PRO A 49 7.28 17.60 -0.86
N LYS A 50 6.19 18.03 -0.22
CA LYS A 50 5.96 17.83 1.22
C LYS A 50 4.98 16.70 1.52
N ALA A 51 4.58 15.92 0.51
CA ALA A 51 3.67 14.81 0.71
C ALA A 51 4.31 13.75 1.62
N LYS A 52 3.57 13.37 2.65
CA LYS A 52 3.98 12.38 3.64
C LYS A 52 2.77 11.65 4.18
N MET A 53 3.00 10.53 4.83
CA MET A 53 1.98 9.78 5.56
C MET A 53 2.47 9.51 6.98
N GLY A 54 1.75 10.01 7.97
CA GLY A 54 2.10 9.81 9.37
C GLY A 54 2.04 8.33 9.78
N LEU A 55 2.67 8.01 10.89
CA LEU A 55 2.62 6.64 11.42
C LEU A 55 1.16 6.21 11.67
N HIS A 56 0.77 5.09 11.10
CA HIS A 56 -0.55 4.47 11.21
C HIS A 56 -0.41 2.94 11.18
N GLN A 57 -1.50 2.26 11.42
CA GLN A 57 -1.65 0.82 11.29
C GLN A 57 -2.73 0.54 10.25
N ASP A 58 -2.54 -0.50 9.45
CA ASP A 58 -3.56 -1.07 8.57
C ASP A 58 -4.37 -2.09 9.38
N ARG A 59 -5.53 -1.68 9.88
CA ARG A 59 -6.34 -2.46 10.83
C ARG A 59 -7.84 -2.48 10.53
N ASP A 60 -8.20 -1.99 9.37
CA ASP A 60 -9.62 -1.86 8.97
C ASP A 60 -10.11 -3.12 8.24
N GLU A 61 -9.22 -4.08 7.97
CA GLU A 61 -9.52 -5.38 7.39
C GLU A 61 -9.95 -6.38 8.48
N LEU A 62 -10.77 -7.36 8.08
CA LEU A 62 -11.15 -8.49 8.94
C LEU A 62 -10.11 -9.62 8.88
N ALA A 63 -9.44 -9.80 7.72
CA ALA A 63 -8.40 -10.81 7.49
C ALA A 63 -7.03 -10.31 7.98
N LEU A 64 -6.84 -10.17 9.29
CA LEU A 64 -5.58 -9.69 9.86
C LEU A 64 -4.45 -10.73 9.81
N ASP A 65 -4.72 -11.97 9.47
CA ASP A 65 -3.74 -13.01 9.19
C ASP A 65 -3.13 -12.86 7.78
N ALA A 66 -3.83 -12.18 6.87
CA ALA A 66 -3.32 -11.87 5.55
C ALA A 66 -2.23 -10.78 5.60
N PRO A 67 -1.14 -10.92 4.81
CA PRO A 67 -0.12 -9.89 4.72
C PRO A 67 -0.63 -8.64 3.97
N VAL A 68 0.12 -7.56 4.07
CA VAL A 68 -0.01 -6.38 3.22
C VAL A 68 1.14 -6.36 2.24
N VAL A 69 0.84 -6.16 0.95
CA VAL A 69 1.85 -6.03 -0.10
C VAL A 69 1.85 -4.58 -0.60
N SER A 70 2.98 -3.91 -0.45
CA SER A 70 3.17 -2.50 -0.80
C SER A 70 4.14 -2.39 -1.96
N ILE A 71 3.69 -1.90 -3.11
CA ILE A 71 4.46 -1.75 -4.34
C ILE A 71 4.78 -0.27 -4.55
N SER A 72 6.04 0.04 -4.81
CA SER A 72 6.55 1.39 -4.99
C SER A 72 6.77 1.70 -6.46
N LEU A 73 6.22 2.81 -6.96
CA LEU A 73 6.42 3.30 -8.32
C LEU A 73 6.78 4.79 -8.30
N GLY A 74 7.69 5.19 -9.17
CA GLY A 74 8.13 6.59 -9.27
C GLY A 74 9.20 6.95 -8.25
N ASP A 75 9.07 8.12 -7.65
CA ASP A 75 10.09 8.67 -6.75
C ASP A 75 10.32 7.83 -5.49
N THR A 76 11.57 7.80 -5.04
CA THR A 76 11.99 7.09 -3.83
C THR A 76 11.33 7.67 -2.59
N ALA A 77 10.79 6.82 -1.74
CA ALA A 77 10.29 7.21 -0.43
C ALA A 77 11.23 6.81 0.70
N VAL A 78 11.27 7.63 1.74
CA VAL A 78 11.79 7.24 3.05
C VAL A 78 10.62 6.67 3.85
N PHE A 79 10.54 5.35 3.85
CA PHE A 79 9.56 4.58 4.60
C PHE A 79 10.07 4.34 6.01
N ARG A 80 9.17 4.43 6.98
CA ARG A 80 9.47 4.19 8.38
C ARG A 80 8.55 3.13 8.94
N MET A 81 9.12 2.16 9.65
CA MET A 81 8.40 1.11 10.35
C MET A 81 8.84 0.99 11.80
N GLY A 82 7.89 0.91 12.70
CA GLY A 82 8.06 0.68 14.14
C GLY A 82 7.55 -0.69 14.57
N GLY A 83 7.17 -0.79 15.83
CA GLY A 83 6.47 -1.94 16.41
C GLY A 83 4.97 -1.68 16.55
N ALA A 84 4.35 -2.45 17.45
CA ALA A 84 2.91 -2.35 17.75
C ALA A 84 2.52 -1.05 18.49
N GLU A 85 3.49 -0.31 19.02
CA GLU A 85 3.27 0.94 19.73
C GLU A 85 3.63 2.16 18.89
N ARG A 86 2.74 3.16 18.84
CA ARG A 86 2.92 4.37 18.03
C ARG A 86 4.15 5.19 18.41
N ARG A 87 4.56 5.18 19.66
CA ARG A 87 5.69 5.96 20.21
C ARG A 87 6.97 5.15 20.37
N GLY A 88 6.99 3.91 19.88
CA GLY A 88 8.14 3.04 19.94
C GLY A 88 9.29 3.44 19.00
N LYS A 89 10.41 2.73 19.10
CA LYS A 89 11.55 2.88 18.18
C LYS A 89 11.10 2.52 16.75
N THR A 90 11.58 3.27 15.77
CA THR A 90 11.33 3.02 14.36
C THR A 90 12.63 2.83 13.60
N ARG A 91 12.56 2.10 12.48
CA ARG A 91 13.63 1.99 11.49
C ARG A 91 13.15 2.63 10.19
N SER A 92 14.06 3.30 9.50
CA SER A 92 13.78 3.88 8.18
C SER A 92 14.53 3.11 7.10
N MET A 93 13.88 2.99 5.95
CA MET A 93 14.48 2.41 4.74
C MET A 93 14.04 3.23 3.52
N ARG A 94 14.81 3.14 2.44
CA ARG A 94 14.43 3.71 1.16
C ARG A 94 13.68 2.67 0.36
N LEU A 95 12.55 3.07 -0.23
CA LEU A 95 11.79 2.26 -1.18
C LEU A 95 11.87 2.95 -2.53
N HIS A 96 12.52 2.29 -3.47
CA HIS A 96 12.72 2.75 -4.84
C HIS A 96 11.58 2.29 -5.75
N SER A 97 11.49 2.85 -6.95
CA SER A 97 10.56 2.37 -7.97
C SER A 97 10.84 0.89 -8.30
N GLY A 98 9.80 0.07 -8.25
CA GLY A 98 9.88 -1.39 -8.43
C GLY A 98 10.05 -2.18 -7.14
N ASP A 99 10.36 -1.53 -6.00
CA ASP A 99 10.44 -2.25 -4.73
C ASP A 99 9.07 -2.74 -4.27
N VAL A 100 9.05 -3.99 -3.80
CA VAL A 100 7.89 -4.62 -3.17
C VAL A 100 8.23 -4.88 -1.70
N PHE A 101 7.44 -4.30 -0.81
CA PHE A 101 7.58 -4.47 0.64
C PHE A 101 6.39 -5.24 1.18
N VAL A 102 6.65 -6.39 1.82
CA VAL A 102 5.61 -7.26 2.37
C VAL A 102 5.74 -7.28 3.89
N PHE A 103 4.62 -7.11 4.58
CA PHE A 103 4.58 -7.27 6.04
C PHE A 103 3.31 -7.98 6.49
N GLY A 104 3.47 -8.91 7.41
CA GLY A 104 2.42 -9.78 7.92
C GLY A 104 2.83 -10.46 9.22
N GLY A 105 2.05 -11.42 9.68
CA GLY A 105 2.31 -12.13 10.93
C GLY A 105 2.52 -11.15 12.10
N PRO A 106 3.62 -11.29 12.87
CA PRO A 106 3.88 -10.41 14.02
C PRO A 106 4.03 -8.91 13.65
N ALA A 107 4.37 -8.60 12.40
CA ALA A 107 4.52 -7.23 11.92
C ALA A 107 3.25 -6.64 11.31
N ARG A 108 2.17 -7.42 11.15
CA ARG A 108 0.95 -7.01 10.43
C ARG A 108 0.35 -5.71 10.98
N LEU A 109 0.39 -5.51 12.27
CA LEU A 109 -0.13 -4.34 12.96
C LEU A 109 0.97 -3.37 13.44
N ASN A 110 2.16 -3.44 12.84
CA ASN A 110 3.20 -2.47 13.15
C ASN A 110 2.87 -1.08 12.59
N PHE A 111 3.16 -0.04 13.38
CA PHE A 111 3.07 1.35 12.93
C PHE A 111 4.07 1.61 11.82
N HIS A 112 3.59 2.16 10.72
CA HIS A 112 4.41 2.50 9.56
C HIS A 112 3.93 3.80 8.91
N GLY A 113 4.77 4.37 8.03
CA GLY A 113 4.43 5.61 7.33
C GLY A 113 5.52 6.05 6.36
N ILE A 114 5.26 7.15 5.67
CA ILE A 114 6.21 7.81 4.75
C ILE A 114 6.65 9.13 5.36
N ASP A 115 7.94 9.24 5.68
CA ASP A 115 8.50 10.47 6.23
C ASP A 115 8.63 11.55 5.16
N ARG A 116 9.08 11.18 3.98
CA ARG A 116 9.25 12.07 2.82
C ARG A 116 9.40 11.28 1.54
N VAL A 117 9.17 11.95 0.43
CA VAL A 117 9.49 11.50 -0.94
C VAL A 117 10.67 12.31 -1.45
N LEU A 118 11.63 11.63 -2.08
CA LEU A 118 12.82 12.24 -2.68
C LEU A 118 12.47 12.61 -4.13
N HIS A 119 11.93 13.81 -4.33
CA HIS A 119 11.43 14.25 -5.63
C HIS A 119 12.53 14.27 -6.70
N GLY A 120 12.16 13.86 -7.91
CA GLY A 120 13.08 13.78 -9.06
C GLY A 120 14.05 12.60 -8.98
N SER A 121 13.86 11.66 -8.06
CA SER A 121 14.71 10.48 -7.93
C SER A 121 14.35 9.36 -8.90
N SER A 122 13.27 9.52 -9.70
CA SER A 122 12.85 8.57 -10.73
C SER A 122 12.21 9.29 -11.91
N GLN A 123 12.42 8.75 -13.12
CA GLN A 123 11.74 9.19 -14.34
C GLN A 123 10.51 8.32 -14.68
N CYS A 124 10.21 7.31 -13.88
CA CYS A 124 9.15 6.31 -14.15
C CYS A 124 7.78 6.95 -14.35
N LEU A 125 7.44 8.01 -13.58
CA LEU A 125 6.16 8.71 -13.63
C LEU A 125 6.29 10.15 -14.14
N ALA A 126 7.39 10.46 -14.86
CA ALA A 126 7.63 11.81 -15.35
C ALA A 126 6.68 12.22 -16.48
N GLN A 127 6.09 11.27 -17.19
CA GLN A 127 5.13 11.48 -18.28
C GLN A 127 4.27 10.23 -18.52
N PRO A 128 3.08 10.33 -19.06
CA PRO A 128 2.23 11.52 -19.26
C PRO A 128 1.38 11.84 -18.03
N PRO A 129 0.54 12.89 -18.08
CA PRO A 129 -0.49 13.09 -17.06
C PRO A 129 -1.28 11.79 -16.76
N PRO A 130 -1.78 11.58 -15.53
CA PRO A 130 -1.94 12.58 -14.47
C PRO A 130 -0.74 12.75 -13.53
N PHE A 131 0.38 12.06 -13.76
CA PHE A 131 1.52 12.00 -12.84
C PHE A 131 2.62 13.05 -13.12
N ALA A 132 2.42 13.96 -14.07
CA ALA A 132 3.38 15.01 -14.34
C ALA A 132 3.37 16.09 -13.25
N PRO A 133 4.55 16.57 -12.83
CA PRO A 133 5.90 16.24 -13.26
C PRO A 133 6.58 15.13 -12.42
N GLY A 134 6.01 13.97 -12.31
CA GLY A 134 6.58 12.87 -11.54
C GLY A 134 5.85 12.64 -10.21
N GLY A 135 6.60 12.28 -9.18
CA GLY A 135 6.07 11.94 -7.87
C GLY A 135 6.16 10.45 -7.58
N ARG A 136 5.42 10.00 -6.60
CA ARG A 136 5.39 8.61 -6.17
C ARG A 136 3.97 8.08 -6.15
N VAL A 137 3.78 6.90 -6.70
CA VAL A 137 2.59 6.07 -6.49
C VAL A 137 2.97 4.88 -5.60
N ASN A 138 2.12 4.58 -4.65
CA ASN A 138 2.19 3.36 -3.87
C ASN A 138 0.90 2.58 -4.06
N LEU A 139 1.02 1.33 -4.49
CA LEU A 139 -0.08 0.38 -4.60
C LEU A 139 -0.03 -0.53 -3.38
N THR A 140 -1.10 -0.57 -2.60
CA THR A 140 -1.19 -1.42 -1.41
C THR A 140 -2.27 -2.47 -1.61
N LEU A 141 -1.84 -3.73 -1.83
CA LEU A 141 -2.75 -4.87 -1.97
C LEU A 141 -3.12 -5.39 -0.58
N ARG A 142 -4.41 -5.68 -0.40
CA ARG A 142 -4.95 -6.19 0.87
C ARG A 142 -6.03 -7.24 0.63
N ARG A 143 -6.03 -8.26 1.46
CA ARG A 143 -7.18 -9.13 1.67
C ARG A 143 -8.02 -8.53 2.78
N VAL A 144 -9.31 -8.30 2.51
CA VAL A 144 -10.23 -7.62 3.43
C VAL A 144 -10.97 -8.62 4.31
N ASN A 145 -11.56 -9.63 3.68
CA ASN A 145 -12.35 -10.65 4.36
C ASN A 145 -11.53 -11.94 4.55
N PRO A 146 -11.71 -12.66 5.66
CA PRO A 146 -11.16 -14.00 5.77
C PRO A 146 -11.61 -14.83 4.58
N PRO A 147 -10.74 -15.71 4.01
CA PRO A 147 -11.20 -16.67 3.02
C PRO A 147 -12.23 -17.60 3.65
N ASP A 148 -13.19 -18.07 2.84
CA ASP A 148 -14.17 -19.03 3.29
C ASP A 148 -13.45 -20.24 3.91
N ALA A 149 -14.01 -20.76 4.99
CA ALA A 149 -13.52 -22.00 5.59
C ALA A 149 -13.79 -23.14 4.59
N ASP A 150 -12.75 -23.90 4.22
CA ASP A 150 -12.87 -25.12 3.41
C ASP A 150 -13.64 -26.19 4.16
#